data_37a1ee24e56d6a1910d10f5a04a9f534
#
_entry.id   37a1ee24e56d6a1910d10f5a04a9f534
#
_cell.length_a   1.000
_cell.length_b   1.000
_cell.length_c   1.000
_cell.angle_alpha   90.00
_cell.angle_beta   90.00
_cell.angle_gamma   90.00
#
_symmetry.space_group_name_H-M   'P 1'
#
loop_
_entity.id
_entity.type
_entity.pdbx_description
1 polymer ?
#
loop_
_entity_poly.entity_id
_entity_poly.type
_entity_poly.pdbx_seq_one_letter_code
_entity_poly.pdbx_strand_id
1 'polypeptide(L)'
;MAAGKTVGCFGLTEPDGGSDPGAMKTNAVRDGESYILNGRKMWITNGNIADVALVWAKNEEGRIKGFLVPTDTSGFKANKVDHKMSMRASVKSELVLDDVRVPATALLPEADGLSAPLSCLTQARYGIAWGALGALESVYDDALRFSKSRSTFDKPIAGRQLVQDKLVDMVADHTRGLLLAWRLGLMKDEGTMAYNHVSVAKRENVRSALKAARSAREILGGSGITLDYGVIRHM
;
A
#
# COMPACT_ATOMS: atom_id res chain seq x y z
N MET A 1 16.66 -0.63 -10.97
CA MET A 1 15.83 -0.76 -9.75
C MET A 1 16.37 -1.85 -8.82
N ALA A 2 16.51 -3.13 -9.24
CA ALA A 2 16.99 -4.21 -8.35
C ALA A 2 18.35 -3.93 -7.67
N ALA A 3 19.27 -3.24 -8.34
CA ALA A 3 20.56 -2.83 -7.79
C ALA A 3 20.50 -1.58 -6.86
N GLY A 4 19.31 -1.05 -6.57
CA GLY A 4 19.12 0.15 -5.75
C GLY A 4 19.57 1.48 -6.36
N LYS A 5 19.91 1.48 -7.65
CA LYS A 5 20.43 2.68 -8.35
C LYS A 5 19.34 3.56 -8.97
N THR A 6 18.12 3.05 -9.06
CA THR A 6 16.98 3.72 -9.72
C THR A 6 15.73 3.51 -8.89
N VAL A 7 15.04 4.60 -8.56
CA VAL A 7 13.76 4.59 -7.87
C VAL A 7 12.63 4.66 -8.89
N GLY A 8 11.61 3.82 -8.72
CA GLY A 8 10.41 3.84 -9.57
C GLY A 8 9.18 4.29 -8.83
N CYS A 9 8.19 4.80 -9.58
CA CYS A 9 6.84 5.03 -9.07
C CYS A 9 5.78 4.43 -10.01
N PHE A 10 4.54 4.24 -9.48
CA PHE A 10 3.46 3.56 -10.19
C PHE A 10 2.26 4.49 -10.32
N GLY A 11 2.08 5.06 -11.51
CA GLY A 11 1.08 6.06 -11.83
C GLY A 11 -0.20 5.47 -12.42
N LEU A 12 -1.11 4.95 -11.58
CA LEU A 12 -2.43 4.43 -12.01
C LEU A 12 -3.57 5.37 -11.62
N THR A 13 -3.72 5.66 -10.33
CA THR A 13 -4.84 6.42 -9.75
C THR A 13 -4.85 7.86 -10.25
N GLU A 14 -6.05 8.39 -10.54
CA GLU A 14 -6.28 9.77 -10.96
C GLU A 14 -7.05 10.57 -9.90
N PRO A 15 -7.03 11.92 -9.94
CA PRO A 15 -7.76 12.74 -8.99
C PRO A 15 -9.27 12.39 -8.92
N ASP A 16 -9.88 12.11 -10.07
CA ASP A 16 -11.32 11.84 -10.21
C ASP A 16 -11.67 10.34 -10.17
N GLY A 17 -10.68 9.44 -10.13
CA GLY A 17 -10.90 8.00 -10.26
C GLY A 17 -9.93 7.16 -9.44
N GLY A 18 -10.34 6.74 -8.24
CA GLY A 18 -9.58 5.83 -7.39
C GLY A 18 -10.05 4.38 -7.51
N SER A 19 -11.32 4.13 -7.18
CA SER A 19 -11.91 2.77 -7.18
C SER A 19 -12.23 2.23 -8.57
N ASP A 20 -12.34 3.09 -9.56
CA ASP A 20 -12.56 2.74 -10.96
C ASP A 20 -11.37 3.21 -11.84
N PRO A 21 -10.25 2.49 -11.84
CA PRO A 21 -9.12 2.85 -12.67
C PRO A 21 -9.38 2.69 -14.18
N GLY A 22 -10.44 1.97 -14.56
CA GLY A 22 -10.86 1.84 -15.95
C GLY A 22 -11.41 3.13 -16.54
N ALA A 23 -11.92 4.04 -15.69
CA ALA A 23 -12.44 5.35 -16.09
C ALA A 23 -11.33 6.42 -16.26
N MET A 24 -10.04 6.05 -16.21
CA MET A 24 -8.92 7.00 -16.35
C MET A 24 -9.06 7.88 -17.59
N LYS A 25 -8.63 9.13 -17.44
CA LYS A 25 -8.62 10.17 -18.49
C LYS A 25 -7.24 10.37 -19.11
N THR A 26 -6.16 10.01 -18.40
CA THR A 26 -4.80 10.05 -18.95
C THR A 26 -4.76 9.29 -20.26
N ASN A 27 -4.24 9.95 -21.27
CA ASN A 27 -4.16 9.41 -22.63
C ASN A 27 -2.73 9.39 -23.14
N ALA A 28 -2.49 8.56 -24.14
CA ALA A 28 -1.24 8.43 -24.89
C ALA A 28 -1.58 8.34 -26.36
N VAL A 29 -1.20 9.36 -27.13
CA VAL A 29 -1.41 9.43 -28.58
C VAL A 29 -0.11 9.11 -29.29
N ARG A 30 -0.16 8.26 -30.31
CA ARG A 30 1.02 7.93 -31.10
C ARG A 30 1.40 9.07 -32.04
N ASP A 31 2.68 9.41 -32.08
CA ASP A 31 3.24 10.41 -32.97
C ASP A 31 4.54 9.87 -33.57
N GLY A 32 4.41 9.20 -34.74
CA GLY A 32 5.51 8.50 -35.41
C GLY A 32 6.14 7.41 -34.55
N GLU A 33 7.42 7.54 -34.23
CA GLU A 33 8.19 6.64 -33.36
C GLU A 33 8.13 7.02 -31.87
N SER A 34 7.13 7.83 -31.48
CA SER A 34 6.94 8.31 -30.11
C SER A 34 5.49 8.20 -29.68
N TYR A 35 5.25 8.37 -28.39
CA TYR A 35 3.94 8.63 -27.79
C TYR A 35 3.96 9.98 -27.05
N ILE A 36 2.86 10.69 -27.11
CA ILE A 36 2.61 11.92 -26.36
C ILE A 36 1.60 11.60 -25.27
N LEU A 37 2.00 11.77 -24.01
CA LEU A 37 1.16 11.48 -22.85
C LEU A 37 0.63 12.78 -22.25
N ASN A 38 -0.68 12.80 -21.98
CA ASN A 38 -1.37 13.90 -21.32
C ASN A 38 -2.28 13.38 -20.21
N GLY A 39 -2.24 14.03 -19.03
CA GLY A 39 -3.12 13.68 -17.92
C GLY A 39 -2.53 13.95 -16.55
N ARG A 40 -3.21 13.42 -15.53
CA ARG A 40 -2.80 13.60 -14.12
C ARG A 40 -2.95 12.30 -13.36
N LYS A 41 -1.97 12.00 -12.48
CA LYS A 41 -2.04 10.88 -11.55
C LYS A 41 -1.97 11.39 -10.12
N MET A 42 -2.68 10.75 -9.20
CA MET A 42 -2.80 11.21 -7.81
C MET A 42 -2.41 10.12 -6.82
N TRP A 43 -1.89 10.52 -5.68
CA TRP A 43 -1.47 9.65 -4.58
C TRP A 43 -0.29 8.73 -4.92
N ILE A 44 0.58 9.16 -5.83
CA ILE A 44 1.67 8.32 -6.34
C ILE A 44 2.83 8.31 -5.35
N THR A 45 3.09 7.14 -4.78
CA THR A 45 4.22 6.92 -3.86
C THR A 45 5.53 7.15 -4.61
N ASN A 46 6.45 7.87 -3.98
CA ASN A 46 7.78 8.22 -4.50
C ASN A 46 7.76 9.09 -5.77
N GLY A 47 6.63 9.63 -6.22
CA GLY A 47 6.56 10.37 -7.47
C GLY A 47 7.56 11.51 -7.59
N ASN A 48 7.85 12.21 -6.47
CA ASN A 48 8.80 13.35 -6.45
C ASN A 48 10.26 12.97 -6.21
N ILE A 49 10.57 11.68 -6.04
CA ILE A 49 11.94 11.16 -5.86
C ILE A 49 12.26 10.03 -6.84
N ALA A 50 11.30 9.67 -7.70
CA ALA A 50 11.49 8.62 -8.69
C ALA A 50 12.32 9.11 -9.87
N ASP A 51 13.14 8.22 -10.41
CA ASP A 51 13.87 8.41 -11.67
C ASP A 51 13.03 7.97 -12.86
N VAL A 52 12.10 7.02 -12.64
CA VAL A 52 11.21 6.49 -13.67
C VAL A 52 9.80 6.29 -13.12
N ALA A 53 8.80 6.69 -13.89
CA ALA A 53 7.40 6.47 -13.61
C ALA A 53 6.80 5.42 -14.57
N LEU A 54 6.19 4.36 -14.04
CA LEU A 54 5.29 3.53 -14.82
C LEU A 54 3.93 4.22 -14.86
N VAL A 55 3.58 4.80 -16.00
CA VAL A 55 2.32 5.54 -16.20
C VAL A 55 1.34 4.70 -17.00
N TRP A 56 0.14 4.51 -16.47
CA TRP A 56 -0.96 3.87 -17.16
C TRP A 56 -1.81 4.93 -17.87
N ALA A 57 -2.03 4.75 -19.16
CA ALA A 57 -2.77 5.68 -20.01
C ALA A 57 -3.62 4.94 -21.02
N LYS A 58 -4.71 5.55 -21.50
CA LYS A 58 -5.49 5.03 -22.63
C LYS A 58 -4.85 5.45 -23.94
N ASN A 59 -4.67 4.48 -24.84
CA ASN A 59 -4.31 4.79 -26.22
C ASN A 59 -5.52 5.31 -27.02
N GLU A 60 -5.34 5.63 -28.29
CA GLU A 60 -6.36 6.15 -29.20
C GLU A 60 -7.56 5.22 -29.36
N GLU A 61 -7.38 3.91 -29.16
CA GLU A 61 -8.43 2.89 -29.18
C GLU A 61 -9.16 2.76 -27.82
N GLY A 62 -8.81 3.59 -26.82
CA GLY A 62 -9.34 3.53 -25.47
C GLY A 62 -8.82 2.36 -24.62
N ARG A 63 -7.78 1.64 -25.08
CA ARG A 63 -7.16 0.53 -24.36
C ARG A 63 -6.11 1.05 -23.39
N ILE A 64 -6.10 0.49 -22.19
CA ILE A 64 -5.12 0.87 -21.15
C ILE A 64 -3.77 0.20 -21.48
N LYS A 65 -2.72 1.02 -21.54
CA LYS A 65 -1.34 0.65 -21.80
C LYS A 65 -0.43 1.19 -20.71
N GLY A 66 0.71 0.57 -20.48
CA GLY A 66 1.74 1.02 -19.53
C GLY A 66 2.92 1.65 -20.27
N PHE A 67 3.39 2.78 -19.78
CA PHE A 67 4.53 3.51 -20.35
C PHE A 67 5.59 3.75 -19.28
N LEU A 68 6.86 3.46 -19.59
CA LEU A 68 8.00 3.82 -18.76
C LEU A 68 8.44 5.24 -19.12
N VAL A 69 8.21 6.17 -18.21
CA VAL A 69 8.49 7.59 -18.40
C VAL A 69 9.65 8.00 -17.49
N PRO A 70 10.83 8.40 -18.02
CA PRO A 70 11.85 9.07 -17.22
C PRO A 70 11.28 10.36 -16.61
N THR A 71 11.52 10.61 -15.33
CA THR A 71 10.87 11.74 -14.63
C THR A 71 11.47 13.10 -14.95
N ASP A 72 12.62 13.12 -15.61
CA ASP A 72 13.27 14.32 -16.18
C ASP A 72 12.77 14.69 -17.57
N THR A 73 11.84 13.91 -18.15
CA THR A 73 11.24 14.22 -19.46
C THR A 73 10.50 15.56 -19.42
N SER A 74 10.68 16.37 -20.45
CA SER A 74 9.97 17.65 -20.59
C SER A 74 8.46 17.43 -20.51
N GLY A 75 7.77 18.32 -19.77
CA GLY A 75 6.32 18.21 -19.53
C GLY A 75 5.94 17.33 -18.36
N PHE A 76 6.86 16.51 -17.79
CA PHE A 76 6.60 15.73 -16.58
C PHE A 76 6.83 16.59 -15.33
N LYS A 77 5.87 16.62 -14.42
CA LYS A 77 5.99 17.30 -13.12
C LYS A 77 5.43 16.39 -12.01
N ALA A 78 6.11 16.39 -10.86
CA ALA A 78 5.67 15.67 -9.67
C ALA A 78 5.50 16.63 -8.50
N ASN A 79 4.26 16.94 -8.16
CA ASN A 79 3.88 17.84 -7.07
C ASN A 79 3.71 17.04 -5.79
N LYS A 80 4.52 17.34 -4.77
CA LYS A 80 4.43 16.66 -3.47
C LYS A 80 3.08 16.92 -2.81
N VAL A 81 2.45 15.88 -2.27
CA VAL A 81 1.24 15.99 -1.44
C VAL A 81 1.68 16.14 0.03
N ASP A 82 1.52 17.33 0.56
CA ASP A 82 1.78 17.65 1.97
C ASP A 82 0.51 17.52 2.84
N HIS A 83 0.61 17.87 4.12
CA HIS A 83 -0.50 17.92 5.09
C HIS A 83 -1.23 16.58 5.32
N LYS A 84 -0.52 15.46 5.19
CA LYS A 84 -1.06 14.15 5.53
C LYS A 84 -1.01 13.89 7.02
N MET A 85 -2.08 13.38 7.59
CA MET A 85 -2.14 12.94 8.99
C MET A 85 -1.39 11.62 9.21
N SER A 86 -1.53 10.67 8.27
CA SER A 86 -0.91 9.34 8.35
C SER A 86 0.10 9.09 7.24
N MET A 87 0.91 8.04 7.40
CA MET A 87 1.95 7.64 6.43
C MET A 87 2.86 8.82 6.02
N ARG A 88 3.25 9.64 6.99
CA ARG A 88 3.98 10.89 6.76
C ARG A 88 5.36 10.67 6.15
N ALA A 89 6.02 9.56 6.50
CA ALA A 89 7.30 9.17 5.94
C ALA A 89 7.20 8.60 4.50
N SER A 90 6.01 8.18 4.08
CA SER A 90 5.78 7.71 2.71
C SER A 90 5.38 8.89 1.82
N VAL A 91 6.34 9.45 1.09
CA VAL A 91 6.10 10.59 0.20
C VAL A 91 5.10 10.23 -0.90
N LYS A 92 4.15 11.12 -1.13
CA LYS A 92 3.12 11.01 -2.17
C LYS A 92 3.17 12.20 -3.08
N SER A 93 2.86 12.00 -4.34
CA SER A 93 2.83 13.07 -5.33
C SER A 93 1.59 12.98 -6.22
N GLU A 94 1.21 14.11 -6.73
CA GLU A 94 0.48 14.23 -7.97
C GLU A 94 1.49 14.24 -9.12
N LEU A 95 1.28 13.43 -10.16
CA LEU A 95 2.02 13.53 -11.41
C LEU A 95 1.17 14.29 -12.41
N VAL A 96 1.78 15.26 -13.06
CA VAL A 96 1.19 16.03 -14.17
C VAL A 96 1.98 15.70 -15.43
N LEU A 97 1.27 15.31 -16.47
CA LEU A 97 1.81 15.02 -17.79
C LEU A 97 1.22 16.04 -18.77
N ASP A 98 2.06 16.87 -19.34
CA ASP A 98 1.72 17.96 -20.25
C ASP A 98 2.59 17.82 -21.49
N ASP A 99 2.03 17.20 -22.53
CA ASP A 99 2.71 16.81 -23.77
C ASP A 99 4.03 16.04 -23.54
N VAL A 100 4.02 15.10 -22.57
CA VAL A 100 5.18 14.29 -22.25
C VAL A 100 5.48 13.31 -23.39
N ARG A 101 6.56 13.56 -24.12
CA ARG A 101 6.99 12.73 -25.25
C ARG A 101 7.94 11.63 -24.80
N VAL A 102 7.58 10.38 -25.13
CA VAL A 102 8.42 9.20 -24.90
C VAL A 102 8.59 8.40 -26.18
N PRO A 103 9.70 7.68 -26.37
CA PRO A 103 9.89 6.83 -27.55
C PRO A 103 8.91 5.65 -27.53
N ALA A 104 8.60 5.07 -28.69
CA ALA A 104 7.72 3.90 -28.80
C ALA A 104 8.19 2.71 -27.96
N THR A 105 9.50 2.58 -27.72
CA THR A 105 10.11 1.57 -26.87
C THR A 105 9.79 1.72 -25.37
N ALA A 106 9.23 2.86 -24.95
CA ALA A 106 8.75 3.07 -23.59
C ALA A 106 7.45 2.31 -23.29
N LEU A 107 6.71 1.88 -24.32
CA LEU A 107 5.52 1.07 -24.19
C LEU A 107 5.87 -0.32 -23.66
N LEU A 108 5.19 -0.77 -22.61
CA LEU A 108 5.29 -2.15 -22.12
C LEU A 108 4.61 -3.10 -23.12
N PRO A 109 5.35 -4.03 -23.74
CA PRO A 109 4.83 -4.80 -24.90
C PRO A 109 3.69 -5.75 -24.54
N GLU A 110 3.71 -6.33 -23.33
CA GLU A 110 2.71 -7.31 -22.88
C GLU A 110 1.58 -6.69 -22.03
N ALA A 111 1.64 -5.38 -21.78
CA ALA A 111 0.66 -4.69 -20.95
C ALA A 111 -0.53 -4.27 -21.81
N ASP A 112 -1.63 -5.04 -21.76
CA ASP A 112 -2.85 -4.76 -22.51
C ASP A 112 -4.09 -4.81 -21.64
N GLY A 113 -4.84 -3.70 -21.65
CA GLY A 113 -6.08 -3.55 -20.90
C GLY A 113 -5.87 -3.41 -19.39
N LEU A 114 -6.98 -3.39 -18.66
CA LEU A 114 -7.02 -3.16 -17.22
C LEU A 114 -6.40 -4.32 -16.41
N SER A 115 -6.35 -5.52 -16.96
CA SER A 115 -5.77 -6.69 -16.29
C SER A 115 -4.29 -6.49 -15.92
N ALA A 116 -3.54 -5.77 -16.73
CA ALA A 116 -2.13 -5.51 -16.50
C ALA A 116 -1.86 -4.72 -15.20
N PRO A 117 -2.42 -3.51 -14.98
CA PRO A 117 -2.24 -2.82 -13.70
C PRO A 117 -2.88 -3.57 -12.52
N LEU A 118 -4.00 -4.29 -12.70
CA LEU A 118 -4.64 -5.05 -11.63
C LEU A 118 -3.80 -6.25 -11.17
N SER A 119 -3.02 -6.86 -12.06
CA SER A 119 -2.07 -7.92 -11.67
C SER A 119 -1.00 -7.39 -10.71
N CYS A 120 -0.47 -6.19 -10.96
CA CYS A 120 0.47 -5.51 -10.05
C CYS A 120 -0.18 -5.25 -8.68
N LEU A 121 -1.44 -4.79 -8.68
CA LEU A 121 -2.18 -4.56 -7.43
C LEU A 121 -2.44 -5.86 -6.65
N THR A 122 -2.61 -6.98 -7.32
CA THR A 122 -2.75 -8.30 -6.67
C THR A 122 -1.47 -8.65 -5.91
N GLN A 123 -0.29 -8.43 -6.50
CA GLN A 123 0.99 -8.63 -5.82
C GLN A 123 1.18 -7.65 -4.64
N ALA A 124 0.81 -6.39 -4.82
CA ALA A 124 0.86 -5.39 -3.74
C ALA A 124 -0.03 -5.79 -2.54
N ARG A 125 -1.26 -6.24 -2.80
CA ARG A 125 -2.17 -6.73 -1.76
C ARG A 125 -1.64 -7.95 -1.01
N TYR A 126 -0.95 -8.86 -1.71
CA TYR A 126 -0.27 -10.00 -1.10
C TYR A 126 0.76 -9.53 -0.06
N GLY A 127 1.63 -8.57 -0.41
CA GLY A 127 2.59 -8.00 0.52
C GLY A 127 1.94 -7.32 1.74
N ILE A 128 0.82 -6.60 1.52
CA ILE A 128 0.07 -5.95 2.61
C ILE A 128 -0.57 -6.98 3.56
N ALA A 129 -1.00 -8.15 3.06
CA ALA A 129 -1.54 -9.20 3.91
C ALA A 129 -0.52 -9.69 4.95
N TRP A 130 0.78 -9.72 4.60
CA TRP A 130 1.87 -10.02 5.53
C TRP A 130 2.25 -8.82 6.41
N GLY A 131 2.38 -7.64 5.84
CA GLY A 131 2.77 -6.43 6.58
C GLY A 131 1.80 -6.07 7.72
N ALA A 132 0.51 -6.33 7.54
CA ALA A 132 -0.49 -6.11 8.57
C ALA A 132 -0.28 -7.02 9.80
N LEU A 133 0.23 -8.24 9.62
CA LEU A 133 0.52 -9.15 10.72
C LEU A 133 1.72 -8.68 11.55
N GLY A 134 2.75 -8.12 10.90
CA GLY A 134 3.86 -7.51 11.63
C GLY A 134 3.43 -6.30 12.47
N ALA A 135 2.50 -5.50 11.95
CA ALA A 135 1.91 -4.41 12.73
C ALA A 135 1.11 -4.93 13.94
N LEU A 136 0.31 -6.01 13.75
CA LEU A 136 -0.45 -6.64 14.83
C LEU A 136 0.49 -7.22 15.90
N GLU A 137 1.53 -7.93 15.52
CA GLU A 137 2.55 -8.48 16.40
C GLU A 137 3.22 -7.38 17.24
N SER A 138 3.63 -6.28 16.60
CA SER A 138 4.26 -5.14 17.27
C SER A 138 3.35 -4.52 18.34
N VAL A 139 2.07 -4.29 18.03
CA VAL A 139 1.15 -3.69 19.03
C VAL A 139 0.78 -4.68 20.14
N TYR A 140 0.74 -5.97 19.85
CA TYR A 140 0.56 -7.02 20.86
C TYR A 140 1.73 -7.03 21.84
N ASP A 141 2.96 -7.00 21.36
CA ASP A 141 4.15 -6.99 22.20
C ASP A 141 4.20 -5.76 23.10
N ASP A 142 3.88 -4.58 22.57
CA ASP A 142 3.79 -3.35 23.38
C ASP A 142 2.72 -3.47 24.47
N ALA A 143 1.52 -3.95 24.12
CA ALA A 143 0.42 -4.14 25.06
C ALA A 143 0.76 -5.19 26.13
N LEU A 144 1.36 -6.30 25.77
CA LEU A 144 1.77 -7.36 26.69
C LEU A 144 2.84 -6.86 27.67
N ARG A 145 3.90 -6.24 27.17
CA ARG A 145 4.98 -5.68 28.01
C ARG A 145 4.45 -4.64 28.98
N PHE A 146 3.66 -3.69 28.48
CA PHE A 146 3.04 -2.65 29.31
C PHE A 146 2.13 -3.26 30.40
N SER A 147 1.25 -4.18 30.03
CA SER A 147 0.30 -4.79 30.98
C SER A 147 0.96 -5.60 32.10
N LYS A 148 2.14 -6.17 31.83
CA LYS A 148 2.95 -6.89 32.83
C LYS A 148 3.70 -5.97 33.77
N SER A 149 4.12 -4.78 33.32
CA SER A 149 4.87 -3.81 34.12
C SER A 149 3.98 -2.81 34.86
N ARG A 150 2.83 -2.43 34.27
CA ARG A 150 1.90 -1.48 34.88
C ARG A 150 1.05 -2.12 35.97
N SER A 151 1.15 -1.62 37.20
CA SER A 151 0.36 -2.12 38.33
C SER A 151 -0.74 -1.13 38.70
N THR A 152 -1.89 -1.65 39.14
CA THR A 152 -3.01 -0.97 39.74
C THR A 152 -3.58 -1.85 40.84
N PHE A 153 -3.89 -1.25 42.01
CA PHE A 153 -4.36 -2.00 43.18
C PHE A 153 -3.41 -3.15 43.55
N ASP A 154 -2.11 -2.83 43.59
CA ASP A 154 -0.99 -3.71 43.98
C ASP A 154 -0.80 -4.97 43.08
N LYS A 155 -1.35 -4.98 41.89
CA LYS A 155 -1.22 -6.11 40.93
C LYS A 155 -1.00 -5.61 39.51
N PRO A 156 -0.18 -6.30 38.69
CA PRO A 156 -0.08 -6.00 37.26
C PRO A 156 -1.45 -6.03 36.58
N ILE A 157 -1.69 -5.10 35.64
CA ILE A 157 -2.97 -5.07 34.94
C ILE A 157 -3.17 -6.29 34.02
N ALA A 158 -2.09 -6.99 33.65
CA ALA A 158 -2.16 -8.28 32.94
C ALA A 158 -2.95 -9.36 33.72
N GLY A 159 -3.10 -9.22 35.06
CA GLY A 159 -3.91 -10.11 35.87
C GLY A 159 -5.42 -9.81 35.82
N ARG A 160 -5.86 -8.79 35.07
CA ARG A 160 -7.27 -8.39 34.94
C ARG A 160 -7.90 -9.09 33.72
N GLN A 161 -9.06 -9.72 33.89
CA GLN A 161 -9.74 -10.46 32.83
C GLN A 161 -10.04 -9.60 31.59
N LEU A 162 -10.43 -8.32 31.76
CA LEU A 162 -10.66 -7.40 30.64
C LEU A 162 -9.40 -7.11 29.81
N VAL A 163 -8.22 -7.21 30.39
CA VAL A 163 -6.93 -7.08 29.69
C VAL A 163 -6.57 -8.41 29.01
N GLN A 164 -6.75 -9.52 29.73
CA GLN A 164 -6.49 -10.87 29.22
C GLN A 164 -7.34 -11.19 28.00
N ASP A 165 -8.62 -10.85 28.01
CA ASP A 165 -9.55 -11.03 26.89
C ASP A 165 -9.03 -10.33 25.62
N LYS A 166 -8.60 -9.06 25.73
CA LYS A 166 -8.02 -8.32 24.60
C LYS A 166 -6.72 -8.94 24.09
N LEU A 167 -5.84 -9.40 24.99
CA LEU A 167 -4.58 -10.04 24.61
C LEU A 167 -4.82 -11.39 23.91
N VAL A 168 -5.77 -12.18 24.39
CA VAL A 168 -6.16 -13.46 23.76
C VAL A 168 -6.73 -13.23 22.36
N ASP A 169 -7.60 -12.24 22.20
CA ASP A 169 -8.13 -11.83 20.90
C ASP A 169 -7.02 -11.49 19.89
N MET A 170 -6.01 -10.71 20.33
CA MET A 170 -4.87 -10.35 19.49
C MET A 170 -4.08 -11.58 19.03
N VAL A 171 -3.77 -12.51 19.95
CA VAL A 171 -3.05 -13.76 19.62
C VAL A 171 -3.86 -14.63 18.67
N ALA A 172 -5.17 -14.75 18.91
CA ALA A 172 -6.04 -15.55 18.06
C ALA A 172 -6.15 -14.94 16.65
N ASP A 173 -6.30 -13.62 16.55
CA ASP A 173 -6.35 -12.91 15.27
C ASP A 173 -5.01 -13.01 14.52
N HIS A 174 -3.87 -12.88 15.21
CA HIS A 174 -2.54 -13.04 14.63
C HIS A 174 -2.32 -14.46 14.09
N THR A 175 -2.65 -15.50 14.90
CA THR A 175 -2.50 -16.90 14.51
C THR A 175 -3.34 -17.23 13.26
N ARG A 176 -4.62 -16.82 13.24
CA ARG A 176 -5.49 -17.00 12.07
C ARG A 176 -4.95 -16.29 10.83
N GLY A 177 -4.47 -15.07 11.01
CA GLY A 177 -3.90 -14.27 9.94
C GLY A 177 -2.62 -14.87 9.35
N LEU A 178 -1.72 -15.41 10.21
CA LEU A 178 -0.51 -16.12 9.78
C LEU A 178 -0.83 -17.37 8.96
N LEU A 179 -1.76 -18.21 9.45
CA LEU A 179 -2.19 -19.40 8.71
C LEU A 179 -2.78 -19.05 7.35
N LEU A 180 -3.58 -17.98 7.28
CA LEU A 180 -4.16 -17.50 6.04
C LEU A 180 -3.06 -16.98 5.07
N ALA A 181 -2.12 -16.17 5.56
CA ALA A 181 -1.03 -15.64 4.76
C ALA A 181 -0.07 -16.74 4.29
N TRP A 182 0.22 -17.72 5.16
CA TRP A 182 1.03 -18.88 4.79
C TRP A 182 0.36 -19.73 3.71
N ARG A 183 -0.94 -20.07 3.87
CA ARG A 183 -1.67 -20.80 2.82
C ARG A 183 -1.68 -20.03 1.51
N LEU A 184 -1.84 -18.70 1.56
CA LEU A 184 -1.77 -17.86 0.38
C LEU A 184 -0.39 -17.91 -0.30
N GLY A 185 0.68 -17.99 0.48
CA GLY A 185 2.05 -18.18 -0.03
C GLY A 185 2.20 -19.50 -0.78
N LEU A 186 1.73 -20.61 -0.19
CA LEU A 186 1.73 -21.90 -0.86
C LEU A 186 0.94 -21.89 -2.18
N MET A 187 -0.25 -21.28 -2.18
CA MET A 187 -1.05 -21.14 -3.40
C MET A 187 -0.34 -20.28 -4.46
N LYS A 188 0.46 -19.29 -4.04
CA LYS A 188 1.27 -18.48 -4.96
C LYS A 188 2.36 -19.32 -5.61
N ASP A 189 3.06 -20.16 -4.83
CA ASP A 189 4.12 -21.05 -5.33
C ASP A 189 3.55 -22.14 -6.25
N GLU A 190 2.34 -22.65 -5.94
CA GLU A 190 1.58 -23.60 -6.75
C GLU A 190 0.97 -22.97 -8.03
N GLY A 191 1.01 -21.64 -8.19
CA GLY A 191 0.35 -20.94 -9.30
C GLY A 191 -1.19 -20.91 -9.22
N THR A 192 -1.79 -21.27 -8.08
CA THR A 192 -3.24 -21.37 -7.88
C THR A 192 -3.85 -20.14 -7.18
N MET A 193 -3.02 -19.15 -6.82
CA MET A 193 -3.45 -17.93 -6.14
C MET A 193 -4.25 -17.01 -7.06
N ALA A 194 -5.53 -16.84 -6.77
CA ALA A 194 -6.41 -15.90 -7.47
C ALA A 194 -6.54 -14.55 -6.71
N TYR A 195 -6.96 -13.50 -7.40
CA TYR A 195 -7.10 -12.14 -6.85
C TYR A 195 -8.08 -12.06 -5.67
N ASN A 196 -9.13 -12.88 -5.65
CA ASN A 196 -10.11 -12.94 -4.56
C ASN A 196 -9.50 -13.52 -3.26
N HIS A 197 -8.63 -14.53 -3.34
CA HIS A 197 -7.90 -15.09 -2.20
C HIS A 197 -7.04 -13.99 -1.54
N VAL A 198 -6.29 -13.24 -2.36
CA VAL A 198 -5.45 -12.12 -1.91
C VAL A 198 -6.30 -11.01 -1.28
N SER A 199 -7.43 -10.69 -1.90
CA SER A 199 -8.33 -9.63 -1.43
C SER A 199 -8.91 -9.95 -0.06
N VAL A 200 -9.32 -11.21 0.17
CA VAL A 200 -9.80 -11.69 1.48
C VAL A 200 -8.69 -11.60 2.53
N ALA A 201 -7.51 -12.16 2.24
CA ALA A 201 -6.40 -12.16 3.17
C ALA A 201 -5.97 -10.73 3.57
N LYS A 202 -5.80 -9.85 2.59
CA LYS A 202 -5.47 -8.44 2.85
C LYS A 202 -6.54 -7.76 3.70
N ARG A 203 -7.82 -7.95 3.38
CA ARG A 203 -8.93 -7.34 4.12
C ARG A 203 -8.95 -7.78 5.57
N GLU A 204 -8.90 -9.10 5.81
CA GLU A 204 -9.03 -9.64 7.17
C GLU A 204 -7.80 -9.30 8.04
N ASN A 205 -6.59 -9.45 7.51
CA ASN A 205 -5.38 -9.17 8.28
C ASN A 205 -5.26 -7.68 8.64
N VAL A 206 -5.63 -6.77 7.71
CA VAL A 206 -5.64 -5.32 8.00
C VAL A 206 -6.69 -4.96 9.06
N ARG A 207 -7.89 -5.58 9.00
CA ARG A 207 -8.95 -5.35 10.01
C ARG A 207 -8.52 -5.86 11.39
N SER A 208 -7.91 -7.04 11.45
CA SER A 208 -7.37 -7.62 12.69
C SER A 208 -6.26 -6.73 13.27
N ALA A 209 -5.34 -6.23 12.44
CA ALA A 209 -4.29 -5.33 12.88
C ALA A 209 -4.84 -4.01 13.46
N LEU A 210 -5.85 -3.41 12.80
CA LEU A 210 -6.49 -2.21 13.32
C LEU A 210 -7.27 -2.46 14.62
N LYS A 211 -7.98 -3.60 14.74
CA LYS A 211 -8.65 -4.02 15.97
C LYS A 211 -7.64 -4.16 17.11
N ALA A 212 -6.52 -4.84 16.85
CA ALA A 212 -5.44 -5.03 17.82
C ALA A 212 -4.82 -3.70 18.26
N ALA A 213 -4.54 -2.78 17.32
CA ALA A 213 -4.00 -1.46 17.64
C ALA A 213 -4.94 -0.67 18.56
N ARG A 214 -6.25 -0.69 18.30
CA ARG A 214 -7.26 -0.05 19.16
C ARG A 214 -7.29 -0.66 20.56
N SER A 215 -7.29 -1.98 20.67
CA SER A 215 -7.26 -2.69 21.95
C SER A 215 -5.96 -2.44 22.72
N ALA A 216 -4.81 -2.41 22.04
CA ALA A 216 -3.52 -2.05 22.64
C ALA A 216 -3.53 -0.61 23.18
N ARG A 217 -4.04 0.36 22.41
CA ARG A 217 -4.20 1.74 22.87
C ARG A 217 -5.05 1.83 24.15
N GLU A 218 -6.14 1.06 24.22
CA GLU A 218 -6.99 1.01 25.43
C GLU A 218 -6.23 0.43 26.63
N ILE A 219 -5.46 -0.66 26.44
CA ILE A 219 -4.64 -1.26 27.51
C ILE A 219 -3.60 -0.26 28.02
N LEU A 220 -2.98 0.50 27.14
CA LEU A 220 -1.97 1.51 27.50
C LEU A 220 -2.58 2.76 28.17
N GLY A 221 -3.89 2.98 28.07
CA GLY A 221 -4.57 4.16 28.63
C GLY A 221 -3.98 5.46 28.08
N GLY A 222 -3.63 6.40 28.95
CA GLY A 222 -3.02 7.68 28.56
C GLY A 222 -1.71 7.54 27.80
N SER A 223 -0.90 6.52 28.06
CA SER A 223 0.35 6.24 27.33
C SER A 223 0.09 5.79 25.90
N GLY A 224 -1.12 5.29 25.59
CA GLY A 224 -1.47 4.77 24.26
C GLY A 224 -1.61 5.83 23.16
N ILE A 225 -1.53 7.11 23.49
CA ILE A 225 -1.54 8.22 22.52
C ILE A 225 -0.18 8.91 22.38
N THR A 226 0.85 8.44 23.08
CA THR A 226 2.20 8.99 23.00
C THR A 226 3.04 8.26 21.95
N LEU A 227 4.13 8.89 21.52
CA LEU A 227 5.09 8.29 20.59
C LEU A 227 6.12 7.40 21.30
N ASP A 228 6.05 7.27 22.63
CA ASP A 228 6.91 6.37 23.42
C ASP A 228 6.62 4.90 23.12
N TYR A 229 5.39 4.62 22.65
CA TYR A 229 4.94 3.30 22.19
C TYR A 229 4.57 3.33 20.70
N GLY A 230 4.78 2.20 20.02
CA GLY A 230 4.48 2.06 18.60
C GLY A 230 2.99 2.10 18.25
N VAL A 231 2.13 1.87 19.21
CA VAL A 231 0.70 1.56 19.04
C VAL A 231 -0.05 2.60 18.21
N ILE A 232 0.07 3.90 18.57
CA ILE A 232 -0.68 4.98 17.89
C ILE A 232 -0.31 5.15 16.42
N ARG A 233 0.87 4.67 16.00
CA ARG A 233 1.33 4.77 14.61
C ARG A 233 0.58 3.83 13.67
N HIS A 234 -0.13 2.84 14.22
CA HIS A 234 -0.88 1.83 13.48
C HIS A 234 -2.40 2.10 13.43
N MET A 235 -2.81 3.30 13.86
CA MET A 235 -4.22 3.71 13.93
C MET A 235 -4.59 4.72 12.86
#